data_1e652da2e23fee7cf01ddbc5e230f71e
#
_entry.id   1e652da2e23fee7cf01ddbc5e230f71e
#
_cell.length_a   1.000
_cell.length_b   1.000
_cell.length_c   1.000
_cell.angle_alpha   90.00
_cell.angle_beta   90.00
_cell.angle_gamma   90.00
#
_symmetry.space_group_name_H-M   'P 1'
#
loop_
_entity.id
_entity.type
_entity.pdbx_description
1 polymer ?
#
loop_
_entity_poly.entity_id
_entity_poly.type
_entity_poly.pdbx_seq_one_letter_code
_entity_poly.pdbx_strand_id
1 'polypeptide(L)'
;PWLLLRLMHWHEEADPLAVAAISGLAILGAAFILSWAAEVAQMDISQSLALAFLALISILPEYAVDMYFAWQAGKNPEYMGYATANMTGANRLLIGLGWSAVVLLYWLRSRKTTVTLEPGQSTEMTFLALATIWSFTIPLRHEIGMIDLVVLLTIFVLYMWQASKAEHDEPEFTGPPLALSLLPQAGRRATVIGFFLWAAAVILAS
;
A
#
# COMPACT_ATOMS: atom_id res chain seq x y z
N PRO A 1 -0.86 17.93 12.38
CA PRO A 1 -1.40 19.21 11.87
C PRO A 1 -2.52 19.00 10.85
N TRP A 2 -2.34 18.14 9.80
CA TRP A 2 -3.32 17.93 8.72
C TRP A 2 -4.70 17.49 9.23
N LEU A 3 -4.77 16.46 10.08
CA LEU A 3 -6.04 16.00 10.66
C LEU A 3 -6.79 17.09 11.41
N LEU A 4 -6.08 17.98 12.13
CA LEU A 4 -6.70 19.11 12.82
C LEU A 4 -7.26 20.13 11.83
N LEU A 5 -6.51 20.45 10.77
CA LEU A 5 -6.98 21.36 9.72
C LEU A 5 -8.23 20.80 9.01
N ARG A 6 -8.25 19.48 8.78
CA ARG A 6 -9.40 18.79 8.19
C ARG A 6 -10.63 18.86 9.10
N LEU A 7 -10.46 18.59 10.40
CA LEU A 7 -11.54 18.68 11.40
C LEU A 7 -12.07 20.11 11.57
N MET A 8 -11.23 21.13 11.35
CA MET A 8 -11.64 22.54 11.40
C MET A 8 -12.29 23.03 10.10
N HIS A 9 -12.54 22.14 9.13
CA HIS A 9 -13.13 22.47 7.82
C HIS A 9 -12.32 23.52 7.03
N TRP A 10 -11.06 23.72 7.37
CA TRP A 10 -10.18 24.69 6.69
C TRP A 10 -10.11 24.49 5.17
N HIS A 11 -10.21 23.25 4.71
CA HIS A 11 -10.14 22.89 3.28
C HIS A 11 -11.33 23.41 2.45
N GLU A 12 -12.45 23.79 3.08
CA GLU A 12 -13.62 24.35 2.37
C GLU A 12 -13.41 25.80 1.95
N GLU A 13 -12.58 26.56 2.69
CA GLU A 13 -12.30 27.97 2.46
C GLU A 13 -10.93 28.21 1.84
N ALA A 14 -10.04 27.22 1.83
CA ALA A 14 -8.67 27.35 1.37
C ALA A 14 -8.54 27.20 -0.15
N ASP A 15 -7.49 27.82 -0.70
CA ASP A 15 -7.11 27.62 -2.10
C ASP A 15 -6.87 26.13 -2.41
N PRO A 16 -7.46 25.58 -3.49
CA PRO A 16 -7.31 24.16 -3.85
C PRO A 16 -5.85 23.71 -4.00
N LEU A 17 -4.96 24.60 -4.47
CA LEU A 17 -3.53 24.30 -4.60
C LEU A 17 -2.87 24.16 -3.23
N ALA A 18 -3.23 25.01 -2.27
CA ALA A 18 -2.74 24.92 -0.91
C ALA A 18 -3.23 23.63 -0.21
N VAL A 19 -4.50 23.27 -0.40
CA VAL A 19 -5.05 22.00 0.12
C VAL A 19 -4.29 20.82 -0.47
N ALA A 20 -4.11 20.77 -1.79
CA ALA A 20 -3.37 19.70 -2.46
C ALA A 20 -1.91 19.61 -1.98
N ALA A 21 -1.22 20.74 -1.79
CA ALA A 21 0.15 20.75 -1.31
C ALA A 21 0.26 20.25 0.14
N ILE A 22 -0.62 20.70 1.04
CA ILE A 22 -0.60 20.32 2.45
C ILE A 22 -1.01 18.85 2.62
N SER A 23 -2.04 18.37 1.90
CA SER A 23 -2.41 16.96 1.93
C SER A 23 -1.31 16.08 1.36
N GLY A 24 -0.68 16.46 0.26
CA GLY A 24 0.46 15.75 -0.31
C GLY A 24 1.65 15.65 0.66
N LEU A 25 1.99 16.72 1.38
CA LEU A 25 3.02 16.69 2.43
C LEU A 25 2.60 15.82 3.62
N ALA A 26 1.32 15.82 3.97
CA ALA A 26 0.79 14.98 5.04
C ALA A 26 0.88 13.49 4.68
N ILE A 27 0.51 13.12 3.45
CA ILE A 27 0.67 11.75 2.91
C ILE A 27 2.14 11.34 2.91
N LEU A 28 3.03 12.21 2.44
CA LEU A 28 4.47 11.93 2.44
C LEU A 28 4.99 11.67 3.87
N GLY A 29 4.59 12.49 4.84
CA GLY A 29 4.93 12.28 6.24
C GLY A 29 4.35 10.98 6.81
N ALA A 30 3.11 10.64 6.47
CA ALA A 30 2.48 9.38 6.85
C ALA A 30 3.22 8.18 6.25
N ALA A 31 3.68 8.27 4.99
CA ALA A 31 4.45 7.22 4.33
C ALA A 31 5.78 6.93 5.05
N PHE A 32 6.50 7.96 5.54
CA PHE A 32 7.71 7.75 6.34
C PHE A 32 7.39 7.04 7.67
N ILE A 33 6.37 7.51 8.40
CA ILE A 33 5.95 6.89 9.66
C ILE A 33 5.56 5.42 9.43
N LEU A 34 4.84 5.14 8.36
CA LEU A 34 4.41 3.81 7.97
C LEU A 34 5.61 2.91 7.63
N SER A 35 6.59 3.43 6.90
CA SER A 35 7.84 2.73 6.59
C SER A 35 8.62 2.36 7.86
N TRP A 36 8.80 3.31 8.78
CA TRP A 36 9.46 3.05 10.06
C TRP A 36 8.70 2.03 10.91
N ALA A 37 7.37 2.10 10.93
CA ALA A 37 6.55 1.13 11.63
C ALA A 37 6.70 -0.28 11.05
N ALA A 38 6.71 -0.41 9.71
CA ALA A 38 6.89 -1.68 9.04
C ALA A 38 8.30 -2.27 9.25
N GLU A 39 9.34 -1.42 9.26
CA GLU A 39 10.71 -1.83 9.55
C GLU A 39 10.82 -2.39 10.98
N VAL A 40 10.29 -1.68 11.98
CA VAL A 40 10.31 -2.13 13.38
C VAL A 40 9.40 -3.33 13.62
N ALA A 41 8.30 -3.46 12.88
CA ALA A 41 7.40 -4.61 12.97
C ALA A 41 8.09 -5.93 12.62
N GLN A 42 9.15 -5.90 11.80
CA GLN A 42 9.93 -7.08 11.40
C GLN A 42 10.63 -7.77 12.59
N MET A 43 10.77 -7.10 13.73
CA MET A 43 11.22 -7.74 14.98
C MET A 43 10.19 -8.70 15.58
N ASP A 44 8.92 -8.53 15.24
CA ASP A 44 7.80 -9.28 15.84
C ASP A 44 7.05 -10.17 14.83
N ILE A 45 7.17 -9.86 13.53
CA ILE A 45 6.53 -10.56 12.41
C ILE A 45 7.52 -10.69 11.25
N SER A 46 7.26 -11.63 10.31
CA SER A 46 8.12 -11.78 9.14
C SER A 46 8.17 -10.50 8.29
N GLN A 47 9.29 -10.28 7.61
CA GLN A 47 9.49 -9.14 6.72
C GLN A 47 8.39 -9.05 5.65
N SER A 48 8.07 -10.17 4.99
CA SER A 48 7.01 -10.22 3.97
C SER A 48 5.66 -9.81 4.54
N LEU A 49 5.32 -10.23 5.77
CA LEU A 49 4.07 -9.85 6.41
C LEU A 49 4.04 -8.35 6.78
N ALA A 50 5.15 -7.80 7.28
CA ALA A 50 5.27 -6.38 7.57
C ALA A 50 5.11 -5.52 6.32
N LEU A 51 5.72 -5.92 5.21
CA LEU A 51 5.59 -5.26 3.91
C LEU A 51 4.17 -5.38 3.34
N ALA A 52 3.50 -6.53 3.54
CA ALA A 52 2.10 -6.70 3.12
C ALA A 52 1.15 -5.75 3.88
N PHE A 53 1.35 -5.56 5.19
CA PHE A 53 0.60 -4.56 5.96
C PHE A 53 0.89 -3.12 5.50
N LEU A 54 2.15 -2.80 5.26
CA LEU A 54 2.54 -1.49 4.71
C LEU A 54 1.85 -1.22 3.38
N ALA A 55 1.88 -2.18 2.46
CA ALA A 55 1.24 -2.07 1.16
C ALA A 55 -0.28 -1.89 1.32
N LEU A 56 -0.94 -2.73 2.12
CA LEU A 56 -2.38 -2.67 2.35
C LEU A 56 -2.82 -1.30 2.86
N ILE A 57 -2.10 -0.73 3.83
CA ILE A 57 -2.44 0.58 4.40
C ILE A 57 -2.16 1.70 3.39
N SER A 58 -1.09 1.60 2.62
CA SER A 58 -0.72 2.62 1.63
C SER A 58 -1.77 2.78 0.52
N ILE A 59 -2.53 1.72 0.20
CA ILE A 59 -3.55 1.75 -0.85
C ILE A 59 -4.98 1.96 -0.32
N LEU A 60 -5.15 2.19 1.01
CA LEU A 60 -6.48 2.46 1.59
C LEU A 60 -7.25 3.60 0.92
N PRO A 61 -6.65 4.74 0.51
CA PRO A 61 -7.39 5.80 -0.15
C PRO A 61 -8.00 5.35 -1.47
N GLU A 62 -7.24 4.59 -2.27
CA GLU A 62 -7.72 4.03 -3.53
C GLU A 62 -8.88 3.07 -3.30
N TYR A 63 -8.79 2.21 -2.30
CA TYR A 63 -9.89 1.31 -1.96
C TYR A 63 -11.15 2.06 -1.50
N ALA A 64 -10.99 3.15 -0.75
CA ALA A 64 -12.12 3.98 -0.34
C ALA A 64 -12.84 4.60 -1.55
N VAL A 65 -12.07 5.11 -2.52
CA VAL A 65 -12.60 5.68 -3.78
C VAL A 65 -13.22 4.59 -4.64
N ASP A 66 -12.58 3.44 -4.78
CA ASP A 66 -13.12 2.31 -5.54
C ASP A 66 -14.44 1.80 -4.95
N MET A 67 -14.51 1.64 -3.62
CA MET A 67 -15.75 1.25 -2.94
C MET A 67 -16.87 2.27 -3.14
N TYR A 68 -16.55 3.57 -3.09
CA TYR A 68 -17.52 4.62 -3.36
C TYR A 68 -18.08 4.53 -4.79
N PHE A 69 -17.20 4.43 -5.79
CA PHE A 69 -17.65 4.33 -7.18
C PHE A 69 -18.36 3.01 -7.46
N ALA A 70 -17.92 1.89 -6.90
CA ALA A 70 -18.60 0.61 -7.03
C ALA A 70 -20.01 0.65 -6.40
N TRP A 71 -20.15 1.28 -5.23
CA TRP A 71 -21.44 1.48 -4.58
C TRP A 71 -22.38 2.34 -5.41
N GLN A 72 -21.87 3.43 -6.00
CA GLN A 72 -22.65 4.30 -6.87
C GLN A 72 -23.01 3.62 -8.20
N ALA A 73 -22.13 2.78 -8.75
CA ALA A 73 -22.40 2.01 -9.96
C ALA A 73 -23.56 1.03 -9.79
N GLY A 74 -23.75 0.50 -8.57
CA GLY A 74 -24.93 -0.33 -8.24
C GLY A 74 -26.25 0.44 -8.30
N LYS A 75 -26.22 1.78 -8.22
CA LYS A 75 -27.40 2.67 -8.30
C LYS A 75 -27.52 3.35 -9.66
N ASN A 76 -26.42 3.75 -10.26
CA ASN A 76 -26.32 4.39 -11.57
C ASN A 76 -25.17 3.78 -12.37
N PRO A 77 -25.45 3.07 -13.48
CA PRO A 77 -24.44 2.41 -14.32
C PRO A 77 -23.33 3.33 -14.87
N GLU A 78 -23.56 4.65 -14.96
CA GLU A 78 -22.55 5.61 -15.43
C GLU A 78 -21.30 5.60 -14.55
N TYR A 79 -21.44 5.30 -13.24
CA TYR A 79 -20.32 5.23 -12.31
C TYR A 79 -19.42 4.00 -12.50
N MET A 80 -19.85 2.99 -13.28
CA MET A 80 -19.04 1.80 -13.56
C MET A 80 -17.73 2.16 -14.28
N GLY A 81 -17.79 3.13 -15.21
CA GLY A 81 -16.62 3.65 -15.90
C GLY A 81 -15.61 4.30 -14.96
N TYR A 82 -16.06 5.01 -13.93
CA TYR A 82 -15.19 5.66 -12.94
C TYR A 82 -14.50 4.64 -12.04
N ALA A 83 -15.21 3.62 -11.54
CA ALA A 83 -14.61 2.54 -10.76
C ALA A 83 -13.51 1.81 -11.55
N THR A 84 -13.81 1.43 -12.79
CA THR A 84 -12.83 0.75 -13.66
C THR A 84 -11.64 1.65 -14.00
N ALA A 85 -11.88 2.95 -14.23
CA ALA A 85 -10.81 3.89 -14.54
C ALA A 85 -9.90 4.13 -13.35
N ASN A 86 -10.43 4.22 -12.12
CA ASN A 86 -9.63 4.41 -10.91
C ASN A 86 -8.73 3.21 -10.66
N MET A 87 -9.29 2.00 -10.63
CA MET A 87 -8.54 0.76 -10.42
C MET A 87 -7.43 0.55 -11.47
N THR A 88 -7.72 0.80 -12.75
CA THR A 88 -6.72 0.65 -13.82
C THR A 88 -5.73 1.81 -13.86
N GLY A 89 -6.13 3.01 -13.44
CA GLY A 89 -5.30 4.21 -13.37
C GLY A 89 -4.16 4.05 -12.38
N ALA A 90 -4.45 3.61 -11.17
CA ALA A 90 -3.48 3.32 -10.13
C ALA A 90 -2.43 2.31 -10.59
N ASN A 91 -2.86 1.20 -11.19
CA ASN A 91 -1.96 0.20 -11.76
C ASN A 91 -1.06 0.75 -12.87
N ARG A 92 -1.59 1.60 -13.76
CA ARG A 92 -0.79 2.26 -14.81
C ARG A 92 0.25 3.20 -14.22
N LEU A 93 -0.10 3.96 -13.19
CA LEU A 93 0.82 4.87 -12.51
C LEU A 93 1.93 4.07 -11.84
N LEU A 94 1.59 3.01 -11.10
CA LEU A 94 2.56 2.19 -10.40
C LEU A 94 3.50 1.46 -11.36
N ILE A 95 2.98 0.77 -12.35
CA ILE A 95 3.77 -0.01 -13.30
C ILE A 95 4.50 0.91 -14.30
N GLY A 96 3.79 1.89 -14.87
CA GLY A 96 4.35 2.74 -15.93
C GLY A 96 5.35 3.75 -15.41
N LEU A 97 5.06 4.43 -14.31
CA LEU A 97 5.91 5.48 -13.75
C LEU A 97 6.73 4.99 -12.56
N GLY A 98 6.10 4.35 -11.58
CA GLY A 98 6.73 3.97 -10.32
C GLY A 98 7.87 2.97 -10.52
N TRP A 99 7.60 1.82 -11.10
CA TRP A 99 8.61 0.80 -11.37
C TRP A 99 9.68 1.28 -12.34
N SER A 100 9.29 2.01 -13.39
CA SER A 100 10.25 2.58 -14.34
C SER A 100 11.20 3.57 -13.68
N ALA A 101 10.69 4.41 -12.77
CA ALA A 101 11.50 5.36 -12.00
C ALA A 101 12.47 4.63 -11.06
N VAL A 102 12.02 3.58 -10.35
CA VAL A 102 12.86 2.78 -9.46
C VAL A 102 14.02 2.14 -10.23
N VAL A 103 13.73 1.49 -11.36
CA VAL A 103 14.75 0.86 -12.21
C VAL A 103 15.73 1.90 -12.77
N LEU A 104 15.21 3.05 -13.22
CA LEU A 104 16.04 4.14 -13.73
C LEU A 104 16.98 4.70 -12.64
N LEU A 105 16.46 4.99 -11.46
CA LEU A 105 17.24 5.49 -10.33
C LEU A 105 18.29 4.48 -9.88
N TYR A 106 17.93 3.20 -9.82
CA TYR A 106 18.87 2.13 -9.52
C TYR A 106 20.00 2.07 -10.55
N TRP A 107 19.67 2.10 -11.84
CA TRP A 107 20.66 2.11 -12.90
C TRP A 107 21.56 3.35 -12.86
N LEU A 108 21.00 4.54 -12.67
CA LEU A 108 21.77 5.78 -12.54
C LEU A 108 22.77 5.73 -11.39
N ARG A 109 22.38 5.13 -10.27
CA ARG A 109 23.20 5.04 -9.04
C ARG A 109 24.21 3.90 -9.10
N SER A 110 23.81 2.71 -9.51
CA SER A 110 24.63 1.49 -9.48
C SER A 110 25.34 1.18 -10.79
N ARG A 111 24.86 1.75 -11.92
CA ARG A 111 25.26 1.42 -13.29
C ARG A 111 25.13 -0.07 -13.65
N LYS A 112 24.37 -0.83 -12.88
CA LYS A 112 24.06 -2.24 -13.14
C LYS A 112 22.78 -2.34 -13.96
N THR A 113 22.77 -3.27 -14.93
CA THR A 113 21.62 -3.52 -15.82
C THR A 113 20.70 -4.62 -15.30
N THR A 114 21.09 -5.30 -14.22
CA THR A 114 20.33 -6.38 -13.60
C THR A 114 20.02 -6.06 -12.15
N VAL A 115 18.77 -6.25 -11.76
CA VAL A 115 18.33 -6.22 -10.35
C VAL A 115 18.20 -7.68 -9.91
N THR A 116 18.98 -8.06 -8.90
CA THR A 116 18.86 -9.39 -8.28
C THR A 116 17.77 -9.32 -7.21
N LEU A 117 16.79 -10.21 -7.31
CA LEU A 117 15.75 -10.36 -6.30
C LEU A 117 16.27 -11.26 -5.17
N GLU A 118 15.90 -10.96 -3.95
CA GLU A 118 16.19 -11.80 -2.79
C GLU A 118 15.37 -13.09 -2.84
N PRO A 119 15.89 -14.22 -2.28
CA PRO A 119 15.18 -15.50 -2.32
C PRO A 119 13.77 -15.44 -1.72
N GLY A 120 13.54 -14.61 -0.70
CA GLY A 120 12.24 -14.41 -0.06
C GLY A 120 11.17 -13.82 -0.98
N GLN A 121 11.58 -13.02 -1.98
CA GLN A 121 10.65 -12.37 -2.91
C GLN A 121 10.05 -13.34 -3.95
N SER A 122 10.52 -14.57 -4.04
CA SER A 122 9.97 -15.59 -4.96
C SER A 122 8.51 -15.93 -4.64
N THR A 123 8.13 -15.96 -3.37
CA THR A 123 6.75 -16.18 -2.93
C THR A 123 5.83 -15.07 -3.42
N GLU A 124 6.23 -13.82 -3.22
CA GLU A 124 5.47 -12.64 -3.65
C GLU A 124 5.26 -12.63 -5.16
N MET A 125 6.33 -12.88 -5.93
CA MET A 125 6.26 -12.97 -7.39
C MET A 125 5.38 -14.11 -7.88
N THR A 126 5.36 -15.25 -7.19
CA THR A 126 4.51 -16.39 -7.55
C THR A 126 3.02 -16.06 -7.37
N PHE A 127 2.64 -15.50 -6.21
CA PHE A 127 1.25 -15.12 -5.95
C PHE A 127 0.80 -13.96 -6.84
N LEU A 128 1.68 -13.00 -7.13
CA LEU A 128 1.42 -11.93 -8.09
C LEU A 128 1.18 -12.50 -9.51
N ALA A 129 2.00 -13.46 -9.94
CA ALA A 129 1.81 -14.12 -11.24
C ALA A 129 0.49 -14.87 -11.31
N LEU A 130 0.11 -15.62 -10.26
CA LEU A 130 -1.17 -16.31 -10.20
C LEU A 130 -2.35 -15.35 -10.29
N ALA A 131 -2.33 -14.25 -9.52
CA ALA A 131 -3.37 -13.23 -9.56
C ALA A 131 -3.44 -12.56 -10.94
N THR A 132 -2.28 -12.28 -11.56
CA THR A 132 -2.20 -11.69 -12.90
C THR A 132 -2.78 -12.62 -13.96
N ILE A 133 -2.40 -13.90 -13.96
CA ILE A 133 -2.94 -14.90 -14.91
C ILE A 133 -4.47 -15.00 -14.79
N TRP A 134 -4.99 -15.05 -13.56
CA TRP A 134 -6.45 -15.03 -13.35
C TRP A 134 -7.07 -13.76 -13.89
N SER A 135 -6.48 -12.60 -13.62
CA SER A 135 -7.00 -11.29 -14.04
C SER A 135 -7.12 -11.16 -15.57
N PHE A 136 -6.30 -11.86 -16.37
CA PHE A 136 -6.46 -11.91 -17.81
C PHE A 136 -7.75 -12.63 -18.27
N THR A 137 -8.38 -13.43 -17.43
CA THR A 137 -9.67 -14.07 -17.74
C THR A 137 -10.84 -13.08 -17.68
N ILE A 138 -10.72 -12.00 -16.91
CA ILE A 138 -11.78 -11.00 -16.70
C ILE A 138 -12.13 -10.27 -18.01
N PRO A 139 -11.18 -9.69 -18.77
CA PRO A 139 -11.49 -9.09 -20.05
C PRO A 139 -12.09 -10.06 -21.08
N LEU A 140 -11.72 -11.34 -21.02
CA LEU A 140 -12.28 -12.36 -21.93
C LEU A 140 -13.74 -12.69 -21.64
N ARG A 141 -14.16 -12.55 -20.38
CA ARG A 141 -15.56 -12.77 -19.95
C ARG A 141 -16.40 -11.50 -20.00
N HIS A 142 -15.76 -10.32 -20.13
CA HIS A 142 -16.39 -8.99 -20.09
C HIS A 142 -17.19 -8.71 -18.81
N GLU A 143 -16.90 -9.41 -17.73
CA GLU A 143 -17.58 -9.25 -16.44
C GLU A 143 -16.62 -9.48 -15.26
N ILE A 144 -16.90 -8.80 -14.16
CA ILE A 144 -16.28 -9.05 -12.86
C ILE A 144 -17.38 -9.57 -11.95
N GLY A 145 -17.21 -10.79 -11.45
CA GLY A 145 -18.24 -11.47 -10.67
C GLY A 145 -17.75 -12.03 -9.33
N MET A 146 -18.66 -12.70 -8.64
CA MET A 146 -18.35 -13.34 -7.34
C MET A 146 -17.23 -14.40 -7.44
N ILE A 147 -17.07 -15.03 -8.60
CA ILE A 147 -15.99 -16.01 -8.83
C ILE A 147 -14.64 -15.32 -8.74
N ASP A 148 -14.51 -14.12 -9.33
CA ASP A 148 -13.27 -13.35 -9.29
C ASP A 148 -12.92 -12.91 -7.86
N LEU A 149 -13.94 -12.46 -7.11
CA LEU A 149 -13.78 -12.13 -5.70
C LEU A 149 -13.25 -13.35 -4.92
N VAL A 150 -13.87 -14.51 -5.05
CA VAL A 150 -13.49 -15.73 -4.31
C VAL A 150 -12.08 -16.16 -4.68
N VAL A 151 -11.73 -16.19 -5.97
CA VAL A 151 -10.41 -16.64 -6.42
C VAL A 151 -9.31 -15.65 -5.99
N LEU A 152 -9.49 -14.35 -6.25
CA LEU A 152 -8.47 -13.36 -5.90
C LEU A 152 -8.31 -13.23 -4.38
N LEU A 153 -9.41 -13.28 -3.62
CA LEU A 153 -9.34 -13.28 -2.16
C LEU A 153 -8.64 -14.54 -1.64
N THR A 154 -8.89 -15.70 -2.24
CA THR A 154 -8.20 -16.95 -1.87
C THR A 154 -6.70 -16.84 -2.13
N ILE A 155 -6.30 -16.34 -3.29
CA ILE A 155 -4.88 -16.10 -3.63
C ILE A 155 -4.25 -15.16 -2.59
N PHE A 156 -4.93 -14.07 -2.23
CA PHE A 156 -4.44 -13.11 -1.24
C PHE A 156 -4.31 -13.73 0.16
N VAL A 157 -5.32 -14.49 0.62
CA VAL A 157 -5.27 -15.17 1.94
C VAL A 157 -4.15 -16.20 1.99
N LEU A 158 -3.98 -17.00 0.93
CA LEU A 158 -2.88 -17.95 0.82
C LEU A 158 -1.51 -17.26 0.82
N TYR A 159 -1.38 -16.13 0.12
CA TYR A 159 -0.19 -15.29 0.15
C TYR A 159 0.11 -14.83 1.58
N MET A 160 -0.87 -14.22 2.28
CA MET A 160 -0.70 -13.74 3.65
C MET A 160 -0.31 -14.87 4.61
N TRP A 161 -0.91 -16.05 4.44
CA TRP A 161 -0.57 -17.23 5.24
C TRP A 161 0.85 -17.73 4.95
N GLN A 162 1.27 -17.74 3.69
CA GLN A 162 2.65 -18.10 3.31
C GLN A 162 3.65 -17.06 3.83
N ALA A 163 3.36 -15.78 3.63
CA ALA A 163 4.18 -14.66 4.11
C ALA A 163 4.37 -14.70 5.64
N SER A 164 3.34 -15.09 6.40
CA SER A 164 3.43 -15.21 7.86
C SER A 164 4.36 -16.32 8.34
N LYS A 165 4.71 -17.28 7.48
CA LYS A 165 5.62 -18.40 7.79
C LYS A 165 7.07 -18.15 7.40
N ALA A 166 7.34 -17.05 6.66
CA ALA A 166 8.70 -16.68 6.29
C ALA A 166 9.55 -16.46 7.55
N GLU A 167 10.83 -16.81 7.48
CA GLU A 167 11.76 -16.61 8.58
C GLU A 167 11.86 -15.13 8.95
N HIS A 168 12.09 -14.87 10.24
CA HIS A 168 12.37 -13.53 10.73
C HIS A 168 13.84 -13.25 10.49
N ASP A 169 14.15 -12.35 9.58
CA ASP A 169 15.47 -11.76 9.48
C ASP A 169 15.62 -10.69 10.56
N GLU A 170 16.78 -10.65 11.23
CA GLU A 170 17.08 -9.55 12.15
C GLU A 170 17.43 -8.30 11.35
N PRO A 171 16.54 -7.31 11.28
CA PRO A 171 16.80 -6.11 10.50
C PRO A 171 17.88 -5.25 11.16
N GLU A 172 18.81 -4.74 10.36
CA GLU A 172 19.75 -3.70 10.81
C GLU A 172 19.05 -2.34 10.80
N PHE A 173 18.75 -1.82 11.98
CA PHE A 173 18.07 -0.53 12.12
C PHE A 173 19.03 0.66 12.03
N THR A 174 18.62 1.68 11.28
CA THR A 174 19.31 2.97 11.23
C THR A 174 18.31 4.11 11.40
N GLY A 175 18.75 5.22 12.01
CA GLY A 175 17.91 6.40 12.18
C GLY A 175 16.71 6.21 13.15
N PRO A 176 15.51 6.74 12.84
CA PRO A 176 14.35 6.68 13.72
C PRO A 176 13.88 5.26 14.11
N PRO A 177 13.89 4.24 13.23
CA PRO A 177 13.59 2.86 13.60
C PRO A 177 14.47 2.30 14.71
N LEU A 178 15.75 2.71 14.77
CA LEU A 178 16.65 2.29 15.84
C LEU A 178 16.14 2.74 17.22
N ALA A 179 15.67 3.97 17.35
CA ALA A 179 15.13 4.46 18.62
C ALA A 179 13.88 3.68 19.07
N LEU A 180 13.05 3.26 18.12
CA LEU A 180 11.86 2.47 18.37
C LEU A 180 12.19 1.00 18.71
N SER A 181 13.22 0.43 18.11
CA SER A 181 13.65 -0.94 18.35
C SER A 181 14.16 -1.14 19.81
N LEU A 182 14.68 -0.09 20.43
CA LEU A 182 15.17 -0.12 21.82
C LEU A 182 14.03 -0.12 22.86
N LEU A 183 12.78 0.12 22.47
CA LEU A 183 11.65 0.07 23.39
C LEU A 183 11.38 -1.36 23.88
N PRO A 184 10.88 -1.53 25.12
CA PRO A 184 10.36 -2.82 25.59
C PRO A 184 9.30 -3.34 24.63
N GLN A 185 9.21 -4.65 24.47
CA GLN A 185 8.34 -5.33 23.47
C GLN A 185 6.89 -4.79 23.45
N ALA A 186 6.29 -4.63 24.65
CA ALA A 186 4.93 -4.10 24.74
C ALA A 186 4.83 -2.65 24.24
N GLY A 187 5.79 -1.79 24.62
CA GLY A 187 5.86 -0.39 24.18
C GLY A 187 6.12 -0.29 22.69
N ARG A 188 7.03 -1.10 22.15
CA ARG A 188 7.35 -1.18 20.74
C ARG A 188 6.11 -1.56 19.90
N ARG A 189 5.41 -2.65 20.28
CA ARG A 189 4.19 -3.09 19.59
C ARG A 189 3.09 -2.03 19.64
N ALA A 190 2.88 -1.40 20.79
CA ALA A 190 1.90 -0.33 20.93
C ALA A 190 2.24 0.87 20.04
N THR A 191 3.51 1.25 19.97
CA THR A 191 3.98 2.35 19.11
C THR A 191 3.83 2.00 17.62
N VAL A 192 4.20 0.79 17.21
CA VAL A 192 4.05 0.32 15.83
C VAL A 192 2.57 0.33 15.43
N ILE A 193 1.68 -0.24 16.24
CA ILE A 193 0.24 -0.20 15.97
C ILE A 193 -0.27 1.24 15.92
N GLY A 194 0.16 2.09 16.85
CA GLY A 194 -0.21 3.50 16.86
C GLY A 194 0.23 4.24 15.61
N PHE A 195 1.41 3.95 15.09
CA PHE A 195 1.92 4.53 13.84
C PHE A 195 1.15 4.04 12.62
N PHE A 196 0.80 2.74 12.55
CA PHE A 196 -0.07 2.23 11.50
C PHE A 196 -1.45 2.90 11.50
N LEU A 197 -2.09 3.00 12.66
CA LEU A 197 -3.40 3.65 12.80
C LEU A 197 -3.34 5.14 12.48
N TRP A 198 -2.30 5.83 12.95
CA TRP A 198 -2.09 7.24 12.66
C TRP A 198 -1.87 7.49 11.18
N ALA A 199 -0.99 6.72 10.53
CA ALA A 199 -0.72 6.83 9.11
C ALA A 199 -1.99 6.54 8.28
N ALA A 200 -2.73 5.48 8.62
CA ALA A 200 -4.00 5.16 7.98
C ALA A 200 -5.01 6.32 8.12
N ALA A 201 -5.14 6.91 9.32
CA ALA A 201 -6.05 8.04 9.54
C ALA A 201 -5.66 9.29 8.72
N VAL A 202 -4.34 9.59 8.62
CA VAL A 202 -3.85 10.71 7.80
C VAL A 202 -4.14 10.46 6.33
N ILE A 203 -3.82 9.27 5.84
CA ILE A 203 -3.99 8.88 4.43
C ILE A 203 -5.47 8.92 4.02
N LEU A 204 -6.36 8.37 4.85
CA LEU A 204 -7.80 8.37 4.56
C LEU A 204 -8.44 9.77 4.66
N ALA A 205 -7.84 10.69 5.42
CA ALA A 205 -8.32 12.06 5.56
C ALA A 205 -7.75 13.00 4.49
N SER A 206 -6.81 12.57 3.68
CA SER A 206 -6.15 13.38 2.65
C SER A 206 -6.85 13.29 1.31
#